data_f323ea726883cbc987749b6b46da818d
#
_entry.id   f323ea726883cbc987749b6b46da818d
#
_cell.length_a   1.000
_cell.length_b   1.000
_cell.length_c   1.000
_cell.angle_alpha   90.00
_cell.angle_beta   90.00
_cell.angle_gamma   90.00
#
_symmetry.space_group_name_H-M   'P 1'
#
loop_
_entity.id
_entity.type
_entity.pdbx_description
1 polymer ?
#
loop_
_entity_poly.entity_id
_entity_poly.type
_entity_poly.pdbx_seq_one_letter_code
_entity_poly.pdbx_strand_id
1 'polypeptide(L)'
;MEKYADLLKGVDGDLMNPKRFMIVTLLYTLGPMSVRELRRALGVTWGDLDSNVRRLVEKGYVKLWKGLGSGPRVLEVKIGLTELGEAEYERLVAKLRELLNSLERRSA
;
A
#
# COMPACT_ATOMS: atom_id res chain seq x y z
N MET A 1 -26.83 8.70 -4.39
CA MET A 1 -25.63 9.20 -3.67
C MET A 1 -25.27 8.35 -2.45
N GLU A 2 -26.21 8.10 -1.57
CA GLU A 2 -26.00 7.25 -0.38
C GLU A 2 -25.48 5.85 -0.75
N LYS A 3 -25.96 5.31 -1.82
CA LYS A 3 -25.59 4.01 -2.37
C LYS A 3 -24.08 3.90 -2.66
N TYR A 4 -23.47 4.97 -3.17
CA TYR A 4 -22.05 4.98 -3.49
C TYR A 4 -21.20 5.23 -2.25
N ALA A 5 -21.70 6.00 -1.30
CA ALA A 5 -21.01 6.23 -0.05
C ALA A 5 -20.82 4.91 0.72
N ASP A 6 -21.82 4.02 0.66
CA ASP A 6 -21.77 2.73 1.33
C ASP A 6 -20.68 1.80 0.75
N LEU A 7 -20.32 1.96 -0.53
CA LEU A 7 -19.28 1.16 -1.15
C LEU A 7 -17.91 1.40 -0.52
N LEU A 8 -17.67 2.59 0.01
CA LEU A 8 -16.41 2.94 0.64
C LEU A 8 -16.45 2.82 2.16
N LYS A 9 -17.60 2.47 2.70
CA LYS A 9 -17.78 2.34 4.15
C LYS A 9 -16.89 1.24 4.70
N GLY A 10 -16.17 1.55 5.78
CA GLY A 10 -15.27 0.61 6.40
C GLY A 10 -13.89 0.49 5.76
N VAL A 11 -13.63 1.27 4.71
CA VAL A 11 -12.31 1.34 4.10
C VAL A 11 -11.48 2.40 4.82
N ASP A 12 -10.22 2.08 5.09
CA ASP A 12 -9.32 3.04 5.75
C ASP A 12 -8.88 4.10 4.73
N GLY A 13 -9.20 5.36 5.03
CA GLY A 13 -8.83 6.50 4.20
C GLY A 13 -7.32 6.69 4.04
N ASP A 14 -6.52 6.18 4.98
CA ASP A 14 -5.07 6.24 4.86
C ASP A 14 -4.53 5.43 3.68
N LEU A 15 -5.21 4.35 3.29
CA LEU A 15 -4.84 3.58 2.11
C LEU A 15 -5.35 4.20 0.81
N MET A 16 -6.28 5.13 0.88
CA MET A 16 -6.80 5.84 -0.29
C MET A 16 -5.88 6.96 -0.77
N ASN A 17 -4.81 7.25 -0.06
CA ASN A 17 -3.80 8.20 -0.51
C ASN A 17 -3.00 7.56 -1.66
N PRO A 18 -2.84 8.24 -2.80
CA PRO A 18 -2.18 7.65 -3.98
C PRO A 18 -0.80 7.05 -3.70
N LYS A 19 0.02 7.74 -2.94
CA LYS A 19 1.37 7.25 -2.63
C LYS A 19 1.35 6.05 -1.72
N ARG A 20 0.54 6.09 -0.66
CA ARG A 20 0.41 4.95 0.25
C ARG A 20 -0.23 3.75 -0.44
N PHE A 21 -1.22 4.01 -1.28
CA PHE A 21 -1.84 2.94 -2.08
C PHE A 21 -0.79 2.26 -2.97
N MET A 22 0.06 3.04 -3.64
CA MET A 22 1.11 2.47 -4.48
C MET A 22 2.16 1.70 -3.70
N ILE A 23 2.54 2.20 -2.51
CA ILE A 23 3.47 1.47 -1.64
C ILE A 23 2.90 0.09 -1.32
N VAL A 24 1.66 0.04 -0.85
CA VAL A 24 1.02 -1.21 -0.46
C VAL A 24 0.82 -2.13 -1.66
N THR A 25 0.45 -1.56 -2.81
CA THR A 25 0.29 -2.33 -4.05
C THR A 25 1.60 -3.02 -4.45
N LEU A 26 2.71 -2.31 -4.41
CA LEU A 26 4.01 -2.90 -4.76
C LEU A 26 4.39 -4.00 -3.78
N LEU A 27 4.20 -3.78 -2.50
CA LEU A 27 4.52 -4.80 -1.49
C LEU A 27 3.62 -6.02 -1.59
N TYR A 28 2.35 -5.81 -1.92
CA TYR A 28 1.40 -6.90 -2.11
C TYR A 28 1.77 -7.74 -3.35
N THR A 29 2.13 -7.06 -4.42
CA THR A 29 2.39 -7.71 -5.72
C THR A 29 3.76 -8.37 -5.77
N LEU A 30 4.79 -7.69 -5.28
CA LEU A 30 6.18 -8.11 -5.40
C LEU A 30 6.75 -8.73 -4.13
N GLY A 31 6.05 -8.60 -3.00
CA GLY A 31 6.55 -9.05 -1.71
C GLY A 31 7.50 -8.05 -1.07
N PRO A 32 8.16 -8.44 0.02
CA PRO A 32 9.09 -7.55 0.72
C PRO A 32 10.21 -7.07 -0.19
N MET A 33 10.61 -5.82 0.00
CA MET A 33 11.68 -5.22 -0.80
C MET A 33 12.47 -4.25 0.07
N SER A 34 13.58 -3.74 -0.43
CA SER A 34 14.32 -2.73 0.31
C SER A 34 13.63 -1.39 0.18
N VAL A 35 13.78 -0.55 1.20
CA VAL A 35 13.22 0.80 1.18
C VAL A 35 13.81 1.60 0.01
N ARG A 36 15.08 1.34 -0.32
CA ARG A 36 15.76 1.96 -1.45
C ARG A 36 15.09 1.61 -2.79
N GLU A 37 14.79 0.31 -2.99
CA GLU A 37 14.09 -0.15 -4.18
C GLU A 37 12.71 0.45 -4.28
N LEU A 38 12.00 0.51 -3.15
CA LEU A 38 10.67 1.10 -3.09
C LEU A 38 10.70 2.57 -3.51
N ARG A 39 11.67 3.35 -2.99
CA ARG A 39 11.82 4.74 -3.35
C ARG A 39 12.06 4.92 -4.85
N ARG A 40 12.93 4.10 -5.41
CA ARG A 40 13.22 4.15 -6.85
C ARG A 40 12.00 3.82 -7.68
N ALA A 41 11.28 2.79 -7.30
CA ALA A 41 10.07 2.36 -8.01
C ALA A 41 9.01 3.45 -8.04
N LEU A 42 8.87 4.19 -6.93
CA LEU A 42 7.88 5.25 -6.83
C LEU A 42 8.36 6.60 -7.38
N GLY A 43 9.68 6.79 -7.50
CA GLY A 43 10.23 8.05 -7.98
C GLY A 43 9.99 9.22 -7.02
N VAL A 44 9.93 8.97 -5.72
CA VAL A 44 9.67 9.99 -4.71
C VAL A 44 10.94 10.35 -3.95
N THR A 45 10.91 11.46 -3.21
CA THR A 45 12.01 11.85 -2.34
C THR A 45 12.04 10.98 -1.08
N TRP A 46 13.18 10.94 -0.41
CA TRP A 46 13.30 10.21 0.86
C TRP A 46 12.34 10.74 1.92
N GLY A 47 12.19 12.06 2.01
CA GLY A 47 11.27 12.67 2.98
C GLY A 47 9.82 12.29 2.73
N ASP A 48 9.42 12.29 1.48
CA ASP A 48 8.07 11.93 1.09
C ASP A 48 7.80 10.44 1.37
N LEU A 49 8.75 9.58 1.03
CA LEU A 49 8.63 8.16 1.33
C LEU A 49 8.56 7.92 2.84
N ASP A 50 9.46 8.57 3.59
CA ASP A 50 9.52 8.39 5.05
C ASP A 50 8.20 8.74 5.72
N SER A 51 7.59 9.86 5.36
CA SER A 51 6.33 10.28 5.98
C SER A 51 5.19 9.30 5.68
N ASN A 52 5.13 8.79 4.46
CA ASN A 52 4.09 7.83 4.07
C ASN A 52 4.32 6.46 4.70
N VAL A 53 5.56 6.00 4.75
CA VAL A 53 5.90 4.72 5.39
C VAL A 53 5.64 4.80 6.89
N ARG A 54 5.99 5.90 7.52
CA ARG A 54 5.74 6.10 8.96
C ARG A 54 4.25 5.99 9.27
N ARG A 55 3.41 6.58 8.45
CA ARG A 55 1.95 6.48 8.61
C ARG A 55 1.48 5.03 8.51
N LEU A 56 2.00 4.28 7.55
CA LEU A 56 1.64 2.87 7.38
C LEU A 56 2.13 2.01 8.54
N VAL A 57 3.29 2.32 9.10
CA VAL A 57 3.79 1.64 10.30
C VAL A 57 2.89 1.92 11.49
N GLU A 58 2.49 3.17 11.68
CA GLU A 58 1.58 3.57 12.76
C GLU A 58 0.25 2.84 12.69
N LYS A 59 -0.24 2.58 11.48
CA LYS A 59 -1.49 1.85 11.26
C LYS A 59 -1.32 0.33 11.40
N GLY A 60 -0.07 -0.12 11.50
CA GLY A 60 0.22 -1.55 11.59
C GLY A 60 0.14 -2.29 10.26
N TYR A 61 0.17 -1.58 9.14
CA TYR A 61 0.02 -2.19 7.81
C TYR A 61 1.34 -2.65 7.21
N VAL A 62 2.45 -2.06 7.60
CA VAL A 62 3.77 -2.47 7.14
C VAL A 62 4.72 -2.62 8.33
N LYS A 63 5.75 -3.40 8.12
CA LYS A 63 6.83 -3.58 9.09
C LYS A 63 8.17 -3.33 8.42
N LEU A 64 9.13 -2.88 9.21
CA LEU A 64 10.49 -2.61 8.77
C LEU A 64 11.44 -3.52 9.53
N TRP A 65 12.49 -3.97 8.85
CA TRP A 65 13.55 -4.76 9.49
C TRP A 65 14.84 -4.58 8.71
N LYS A 66 15.96 -4.93 9.33
CA LYS A 66 17.25 -4.96 8.64
C LYS A 66 17.44 -6.33 8.02
N GLY A 67 17.81 -6.35 6.75
CA GLY A 67 18.05 -7.58 6.02
C GLY A 67 19.23 -7.43 5.09
N LEU A 68 19.63 -8.53 4.46
CA LEU A 68 20.71 -8.51 3.49
C LEU A 68 20.26 -7.77 2.23
N GLY A 69 21.12 -6.86 1.77
CA GLY A 69 20.89 -6.14 0.53
C GLY A 69 21.38 -6.96 -0.68
N SER A 70 21.44 -6.29 -1.82
CA SER A 70 21.88 -6.90 -3.08
C SER A 70 23.36 -7.27 -3.10
N GLY A 71 24.16 -6.75 -2.16
CA GLY A 71 25.57 -7.09 -2.01
C GLY A 71 25.77 -8.02 -0.81
N PRO A 72 26.83 -8.84 -0.78
CA PRO A 72 26.98 -9.89 0.23
C PRO A 72 27.27 -9.39 1.65
N ARG A 73 27.52 -8.12 1.86
CA ARG A 73 27.84 -7.57 3.20
C ARG A 73 27.06 -6.31 3.51
N VAL A 74 26.06 -6.00 2.73
CA VAL A 74 25.27 -4.77 2.90
C VAL A 74 23.98 -5.10 3.62
N LEU A 75 23.77 -4.46 4.77
CA LEU A 75 22.49 -4.52 5.44
C LEU A 75 21.63 -3.36 4.92
N GLU A 76 20.43 -3.68 4.54
CA GLU A 76 19.48 -2.70 4.06
C GLU A 76 18.22 -2.75 4.92
N VAL A 77 17.52 -1.63 4.98
CA VAL A 77 16.21 -1.60 5.61
C VAL A 77 15.23 -2.23 4.61
N LYS A 78 14.55 -3.25 5.07
CA LYS A 78 13.50 -3.95 4.30
C LYS A 78 12.15 -3.50 4.79
N ILE A 79 11.16 -3.59 3.90
CA ILE A 79 9.77 -3.26 4.20
C ILE A 79 8.88 -4.35 3.63
N GLY A 80 7.85 -4.72 4.38
CA GLY A 80 6.87 -5.70 3.92
C GLY A 80 5.53 -5.45 4.56
N LEU A 81 4.49 -6.05 4.01
CA LEU A 81 3.14 -5.98 4.58
C LEU A 81 3.04 -6.86 5.80
N THR A 82 2.24 -6.41 6.76
CA THR A 82 1.77 -7.26 7.86
C THR A 82 0.53 -8.01 7.39
N GLU A 83 0.07 -8.99 8.17
CA GLU A 83 -1.20 -9.66 7.88
C GLU A 83 -2.36 -8.66 7.84
N LEU A 84 -2.34 -7.69 8.76
CA LEU A 84 -3.35 -6.64 8.78
C LEU A 84 -3.30 -5.79 7.51
N GLY A 85 -2.10 -5.40 7.08
CA GLY A 85 -1.93 -4.62 5.86
C GLY A 85 -2.42 -5.34 4.63
N GLU A 86 -2.13 -6.63 4.53
CA GLU A 86 -2.59 -7.47 3.44
C GLU A 86 -4.11 -7.55 3.41
N ALA A 87 -4.73 -7.83 4.57
CA ALA A 87 -6.18 -7.94 4.68
C ALA A 87 -6.89 -6.63 4.34
N GLU A 88 -6.37 -5.50 4.84
CA GLU A 88 -6.96 -4.19 4.58
C GLU A 88 -6.81 -3.79 3.11
N TYR A 89 -5.69 -4.13 2.49
CA TYR A 89 -5.48 -3.88 1.08
C TYR A 89 -6.46 -4.68 0.22
N GLU A 90 -6.62 -5.97 0.51
CA GLU A 90 -7.56 -6.83 -0.21
C GLU A 90 -8.99 -6.31 -0.10
N ARG A 91 -9.34 -5.83 1.08
CA ARG A 91 -10.65 -5.25 1.35
C ARG A 91 -10.87 -3.98 0.53
N LEU A 92 -9.87 -3.10 0.46
CA LEU A 92 -9.93 -1.89 -0.34
C LEU A 92 -10.08 -2.23 -1.83
N VAL A 93 -9.27 -3.17 -2.33
CA VAL A 93 -9.33 -3.59 -3.73
C VAL A 93 -10.72 -4.16 -4.07
N ALA A 94 -11.30 -4.97 -3.17
CA ALA A 94 -12.64 -5.51 -3.38
C ALA A 94 -13.69 -4.40 -3.48
N LYS A 95 -13.58 -3.38 -2.65
CA LYS A 95 -14.51 -2.24 -2.67
C LYS A 95 -14.37 -1.42 -3.96
N LEU A 96 -13.12 -1.19 -4.38
CA LEU A 96 -12.87 -0.48 -5.64
C LEU A 96 -13.41 -1.26 -6.83
N ARG A 97 -13.28 -2.58 -6.80
CA ARG A 97 -13.80 -3.44 -7.86
C ARG A 97 -15.32 -3.37 -7.92
N GLU A 98 -15.99 -3.39 -6.78
CA GLU A 98 -17.45 -3.22 -6.72
C GLU A 98 -17.87 -1.89 -7.33
N LEU A 99 -17.15 -0.83 -7.00
CA LEU A 99 -17.43 0.51 -7.53
C LEU A 99 -17.25 0.53 -9.05
N LEU A 100 -16.16 0.00 -9.56
CA LEU A 100 -15.90 -0.04 -11.00
C LEU A 100 -16.93 -0.88 -11.73
N ASN A 101 -17.33 -2.01 -11.19
CA ASN A 101 -18.37 -2.85 -11.77
C ASN A 101 -19.72 -2.13 -11.81
N SER A 102 -20.02 -1.36 -10.77
CA SER A 102 -21.24 -0.56 -10.72
C SER A 102 -21.28 0.49 -11.82
N LEU A 103 -20.13 1.14 -12.07
CA LEU A 103 -20.01 2.14 -13.14
C LEU A 103 -20.14 1.51 -14.52
N GLU A 104 -19.56 0.35 -14.74
CA GLU A 104 -19.67 -0.38 -16.00
C GLU A 104 -21.11 -0.78 -16.30
N ARG A 105 -21.82 -1.28 -15.29
CA ARG A 105 -23.24 -1.63 -15.46
C ARG A 105 -24.09 -0.43 -15.83
N ARG A 106 -23.73 0.75 -15.34
CA ARG A 106 -24.45 1.98 -15.68
C ARG A 106 -24.18 2.43 -17.11
N SER A 107 -22.99 2.16 -17.61
CA SER A 107 -22.59 2.53 -18.97
C SER A 107 -23.18 1.63 -20.04
N ALA A 108 -23.58 0.45 -19.65
CA ALA A 108 -24.22 -0.52 -20.56
C ALA A 108 -25.73 -0.24 -20.75
#